data_92d07b3813724e7209c8c91aa7e23e14
#
_entry.id   92d07b3813724e7209c8c91aa7e23e14
#
_cell.length_a   1.000
_cell.length_b   1.000
_cell.length_c   1.000
_cell.angle_alpha   90.00
_cell.angle_beta   90.00
_cell.angle_gamma   90.00
#
_symmetry.space_group_name_H-M   'P 1'
#
loop_
_entity.id
_entity.type
_entity.pdbx_description
1 polymer ?
#
loop_
_entity_poly.entity_id
_entity_poly.type
_entity_poly.pdbx_seq_one_letter_code
_entity_poly.pdbx_strand_id
1 'polypeptide(L)'
;QAKVKVVEYLSFTCSHCAHFVEEGGKPLKANYIAKGQVSLELRNAVRDQLDMTAALLSRCGGAAKVFGNSELLFATQAEWGGKVDSFVAAQGEKLKAMPMNAQLQAIAKGTGMTAIMARRGFTPAQLNACLISRPAQQHIADMTKEAWQTRKIRGTPSFLINGTAVSGSHWPDLDSALQA
;
A
#
# COMPACT_ATOMS: atom_id res chain seq x y z
N GLN A 1 23.33 -9.61 -2.49
CA GLN A 1 22.49 -8.52 -1.96
C GLN A 1 22.65 -7.30 -2.86
N ALA A 2 21.53 -6.63 -3.21
CA ALA A 2 21.58 -5.40 -3.99
C ALA A 2 22.38 -4.32 -3.24
N LYS A 3 23.19 -3.55 -3.98
CA LYS A 3 24.02 -2.49 -3.40
C LYS A 3 23.20 -1.25 -3.02
N VAL A 4 22.07 -1.03 -3.70
CA VAL A 4 21.20 0.12 -3.48
C VAL A 4 19.89 -0.36 -2.86
N LYS A 5 19.50 0.25 -1.74
CA LYS A 5 18.21 0.03 -1.09
C LYS A 5 17.30 1.21 -1.35
N VAL A 6 16.17 0.97 -2.01
CA VAL A 6 15.08 1.92 -2.15
C VAL A 6 13.99 1.60 -1.14
N VAL A 7 13.54 2.59 -0.39
CA VAL A 7 12.33 2.53 0.43
C VAL A 7 11.29 3.44 -0.20
N GLU A 8 10.11 2.89 -0.45
CA GLU A 8 8.94 3.64 -0.89
C GLU A 8 7.93 3.73 0.24
N TYR A 9 7.60 4.96 0.67
CA TYR A 9 6.45 5.23 1.54
C TYR A 9 5.23 5.45 0.66
N LEU A 10 4.22 4.63 0.83
CA LEU A 10 3.03 4.62 -0.01
C LEU A 10 1.73 4.62 0.80
N SER A 11 0.66 5.10 0.16
CA SER A 11 -0.72 5.01 0.61
C SER A 11 -1.60 4.46 -0.51
N PHE A 12 -2.43 3.48 -0.22
CA PHE A 12 -3.31 2.88 -1.23
C PHE A 12 -4.45 3.80 -1.66
N THR A 13 -4.79 4.80 -0.85
CA THR A 13 -5.79 5.82 -1.21
C THR A 13 -5.18 7.01 -1.96
N CYS A 14 -3.88 7.00 -2.22
CA CYS A 14 -3.18 8.03 -2.96
C CYS A 14 -3.16 7.74 -4.46
N SER A 15 -3.73 8.65 -5.27
CA SER A 15 -3.71 8.55 -6.73
C SER A 15 -2.30 8.68 -7.32
N HIS A 16 -1.43 9.49 -6.72
CA HIS A 16 -0.04 9.63 -7.15
C HIS A 16 0.76 8.33 -6.94
N CYS A 17 0.45 7.54 -5.89
CA CYS A 17 1.06 6.22 -5.71
C CYS A 17 0.62 5.25 -6.80
N ALA A 18 -0.67 5.24 -7.16
CA ALA A 18 -1.15 4.41 -8.26
C ALA A 18 -0.49 4.80 -9.58
N HIS A 19 -0.37 6.11 -9.85
CA HIS A 19 0.30 6.62 -11.03
C HIS A 19 1.79 6.25 -11.08
N PHE A 20 2.49 6.34 -9.94
CA PHE A 20 3.89 5.89 -9.86
C PHE A 20 4.03 4.40 -10.21
N VAL A 21 3.14 3.54 -9.70
CA VAL A 21 3.18 2.09 -10.02
C VAL A 21 2.93 1.86 -11.50
N GLU A 22 2.05 2.62 -12.14
CA GLU A 22 1.76 2.55 -13.57
C GLU A 22 2.97 2.97 -14.42
N GLU A 23 3.60 4.10 -14.10
CA GLU A 23 4.74 4.64 -14.86
C GLU A 23 6.05 3.92 -14.55
N GLY A 24 6.36 3.78 -13.27
CA GLY A 24 7.68 3.39 -12.75
C GLY A 24 7.80 1.93 -12.36
N GLY A 25 6.69 1.24 -12.07
CA GLY A 25 6.73 -0.11 -11.55
C GLY A 25 7.44 -1.11 -12.47
N LYS A 26 7.11 -1.09 -13.75
CA LYS A 26 7.75 -1.97 -14.76
C LYS A 26 9.22 -1.62 -14.99
N PRO A 27 9.60 -0.37 -15.31
CA PRO A 27 11.01 -0.02 -15.54
C PRO A 27 11.87 -0.20 -14.28
N LEU A 28 11.39 0.13 -13.07
CA LEU A 28 12.12 -0.11 -11.83
C LEU A 28 12.44 -1.61 -11.67
N LYS A 29 11.43 -2.46 -11.90
CA LYS A 29 11.58 -3.90 -11.81
C LYS A 29 12.56 -4.46 -12.87
N ALA A 30 12.39 -4.09 -14.14
CA ALA A 30 13.17 -4.64 -15.24
C ALA A 30 14.60 -4.10 -15.28
N ASN A 31 14.78 -2.81 -15.04
CA ASN A 31 16.06 -2.14 -15.26
C ASN A 31 16.99 -2.19 -14.04
N TYR A 32 16.43 -2.33 -12.81
CA TYR A 32 17.20 -2.25 -11.57
C TYR A 32 17.05 -3.49 -10.69
N ILE A 33 15.80 -3.90 -10.35
CA ILE A 33 15.59 -5.00 -9.39
C ILE A 33 15.98 -6.34 -10.00
N ALA A 34 15.52 -6.63 -11.22
CA ALA A 34 15.84 -7.90 -11.90
C ALA A 34 17.33 -8.06 -12.18
N LYS A 35 18.06 -6.95 -12.29
CA LYS A 35 19.53 -6.94 -12.44
C LYS A 35 20.28 -7.03 -11.10
N GLY A 36 19.57 -7.12 -9.97
CA GLY A 36 20.17 -7.19 -8.64
C GLY A 36 20.85 -5.89 -8.19
N GLN A 37 20.62 -4.77 -8.87
CA GLN A 37 21.20 -3.48 -8.53
C GLN A 37 20.46 -2.80 -7.37
N VAL A 38 19.14 -2.92 -7.34
CA VAL A 38 18.24 -2.29 -6.37
C VAL A 38 17.43 -3.34 -5.63
N SER A 39 17.31 -3.18 -4.31
CA SER A 39 16.26 -3.81 -3.50
C SER A 39 15.20 -2.77 -3.18
N LEU A 40 13.92 -3.14 -3.32
CA LEU A 40 12.78 -2.27 -3.00
C LEU A 40 12.07 -2.76 -1.74
N GLU A 41 11.85 -1.86 -0.81
CA GLU A 41 11.04 -2.07 0.40
C GLU A 41 9.83 -1.14 0.37
N LEU A 42 8.62 -1.72 0.46
CA LEU A 42 7.38 -0.97 0.55
C LEU A 42 7.01 -0.72 2.02
N ARG A 43 6.82 0.54 2.39
CA ARG A 43 6.37 0.97 3.71
C ARG A 43 5.06 1.73 3.62
N ASN A 44 4.06 1.27 4.39
CA ASN A 44 2.77 1.92 4.41
C ASN A 44 2.83 3.22 5.22
N ALA A 45 2.34 4.31 4.63
CA ALA A 45 2.11 5.60 5.27
C ALA A 45 0.61 5.87 5.27
N VAL A 46 -0.11 5.19 6.16
CA VAL A 46 -1.57 5.14 6.20
C VAL A 46 -2.16 6.48 6.59
N ARG A 47 -3.26 6.87 5.93
CA ARG A 47 -3.96 8.13 6.15
C ARG A 47 -5.31 7.97 6.86
N ASP A 48 -5.97 6.83 6.68
CA ASP A 48 -7.31 6.55 7.23
C ASP A 48 -7.60 5.05 7.30
N GLN A 49 -8.82 4.67 7.71
CA GLN A 49 -9.20 3.27 7.85
C GLN A 49 -9.38 2.54 6.51
N LEU A 50 -9.74 3.24 5.45
CA LEU A 50 -9.81 2.68 4.10
C LEU A 50 -8.41 2.27 3.63
N ASP A 51 -7.44 3.16 3.82
CA ASP A 51 -6.03 2.91 3.53
C ASP A 51 -5.45 1.79 4.40
N MET A 52 -5.77 1.76 5.72
CA MET A 52 -5.40 0.67 6.62
C MET A 52 -5.95 -0.67 6.14
N THR A 53 -7.19 -0.71 5.67
CA THR A 53 -7.82 -1.91 5.13
C THR A 53 -7.03 -2.44 3.92
N ALA A 54 -6.72 -1.58 2.96
CA ALA A 54 -5.92 -1.95 1.79
C ALA A 54 -4.50 -2.37 2.18
N ALA A 55 -3.87 -1.67 3.14
CA ALA A 55 -2.54 -1.99 3.64
C ALA A 55 -2.48 -3.39 4.28
N LEU A 56 -3.46 -3.76 5.10
CA LEU A 56 -3.57 -5.09 5.69
C LEU A 56 -3.74 -6.17 4.62
N LEU A 57 -4.62 -5.94 3.64
CA LEU A 57 -4.84 -6.86 2.53
C LEU A 57 -3.60 -7.03 1.65
N SER A 58 -2.84 -5.95 1.42
CA SER A 58 -1.60 -6.01 0.64
C SER A 58 -0.55 -6.93 1.28
N ARG A 59 -0.56 -7.04 2.61
CA ARG A 59 0.39 -7.87 3.37
C ARG A 59 -0.13 -9.28 3.69
N CYS A 60 -1.34 -9.59 3.24
CA CYS A 60 -1.91 -10.92 3.39
C CYS A 60 -1.08 -11.96 2.64
N GLY A 61 -0.81 -13.10 3.29
CA GLY A 61 0.02 -14.16 2.72
C GLY A 61 1.54 -13.96 2.86
N GLY A 62 1.97 -12.93 3.60
CA GLY A 62 3.37 -12.71 3.97
C GLY A 62 4.20 -12.01 2.89
N ALA A 63 5.50 -11.86 3.18
CA ALA A 63 6.43 -11.03 2.41
C ALA A 63 6.45 -11.34 0.90
N ALA A 64 6.39 -12.61 0.52
CA ALA A 64 6.40 -13.04 -0.89
C ALA A 64 5.18 -12.57 -1.70
N LYS A 65 4.09 -12.19 -1.03
CA LYS A 65 2.85 -11.76 -1.69
C LYS A 65 2.69 -10.23 -1.76
N VAL A 66 3.42 -9.48 -0.95
CA VAL A 66 3.23 -8.02 -0.77
C VAL A 66 3.26 -7.26 -2.09
N PHE A 67 4.27 -7.48 -2.93
CA PHE A 67 4.39 -6.76 -4.20
C PHE A 67 3.21 -7.03 -5.15
N GLY A 68 2.90 -8.29 -5.41
CA GLY A 68 1.80 -8.63 -6.30
C GLY A 68 0.42 -8.24 -5.77
N ASN A 69 0.22 -8.28 -4.44
CA ASN A 69 -1.00 -7.77 -3.82
C ASN A 69 -1.11 -6.25 -3.95
N SER A 70 0.00 -5.54 -3.73
CA SER A 70 0.06 -4.08 -3.85
C SER A 70 -0.18 -3.63 -5.29
N GLU A 71 0.47 -4.27 -6.27
CA GLU A 71 0.25 -4.00 -7.69
C GLU A 71 -1.23 -4.16 -8.08
N LEU A 72 -1.90 -5.24 -7.61
CA LEU A 72 -3.32 -5.44 -7.89
C LEU A 72 -4.20 -4.36 -7.25
N LEU A 73 -3.96 -4.01 -5.98
CA LEU A 73 -4.74 -2.98 -5.29
C LEU A 73 -4.59 -1.61 -5.94
N PHE A 74 -3.40 -1.24 -6.40
CA PHE A 74 -3.20 -0.01 -7.17
C PHE A 74 -3.84 -0.07 -8.56
N ALA A 75 -3.67 -1.17 -9.29
CA ALA A 75 -4.28 -1.34 -10.61
C ALA A 75 -5.82 -1.29 -10.57
N THR A 76 -6.41 -1.65 -9.43
CA THR A 76 -7.87 -1.64 -9.22
C THR A 76 -8.34 -0.48 -8.33
N GLN A 77 -7.49 0.53 -8.08
CA GLN A 77 -7.82 1.66 -7.20
C GLN A 77 -9.11 2.36 -7.63
N ALA A 78 -9.33 2.58 -8.93
CA ALA A 78 -10.56 3.17 -9.44
C ALA A 78 -11.79 2.25 -9.22
N GLU A 79 -11.61 0.92 -9.26
CA GLU A 79 -12.69 -0.05 -9.06
C GLU A 79 -13.20 -0.03 -7.61
N TRP A 80 -12.32 -0.18 -6.63
CA TRP A 80 -12.73 -0.19 -5.23
C TRP A 80 -12.93 1.24 -4.69
N GLY A 81 -12.15 2.21 -5.17
CA GLY A 81 -12.29 3.62 -4.80
C GLY A 81 -13.63 4.20 -5.25
N GLY A 82 -14.09 3.84 -6.43
CA GLY A 82 -15.39 4.29 -6.95
C GLY A 82 -16.61 3.80 -6.15
N LYS A 83 -16.44 2.82 -5.27
CA LYS A 83 -17.50 2.32 -4.38
C LYS A 83 -17.55 2.99 -3.02
N VAL A 84 -16.54 3.81 -2.68
CA VAL A 84 -16.39 4.38 -1.32
C VAL A 84 -17.55 5.29 -0.96
N ASP A 85 -17.90 6.24 -1.81
CA ASP A 85 -18.95 7.22 -1.51
C ASP A 85 -20.30 6.55 -1.29
N SER A 86 -20.69 5.60 -2.14
CA SER A 86 -21.94 4.87 -1.99
C SER A 86 -21.93 3.97 -0.75
N PHE A 87 -20.79 3.35 -0.43
CA PHE A 87 -20.63 2.55 0.77
C PHE A 87 -20.73 3.42 2.03
N VAL A 88 -20.06 4.57 2.07
CA VAL A 88 -20.13 5.52 3.20
C VAL A 88 -21.53 6.08 3.37
N ALA A 89 -22.20 6.44 2.28
CA ALA A 89 -23.60 6.91 2.33
C ALA A 89 -24.53 5.84 2.93
N ALA A 90 -24.35 4.58 2.57
CA ALA A 90 -25.21 3.48 3.03
C ALA A 90 -24.88 2.97 4.44
N GLN A 91 -23.60 2.97 4.84
CA GLN A 91 -23.11 2.26 6.03
C GLN A 91 -22.30 3.15 7.00
N GLY A 92 -22.00 4.40 6.65
CA GLY A 92 -21.08 5.26 7.42
C GLY A 92 -21.46 5.43 8.89
N GLU A 93 -22.72 5.63 9.20
CA GLU A 93 -23.18 5.76 10.59
C GLU A 93 -23.06 4.44 11.36
N LYS A 94 -23.34 3.31 10.74
CA LYS A 94 -23.15 1.99 11.37
C LYS A 94 -21.67 1.71 11.63
N LEU A 95 -20.81 2.09 10.69
CA LEU A 95 -19.34 1.90 10.84
C LEU A 95 -18.82 2.58 12.09
N LYS A 96 -19.24 3.82 12.37
CA LYS A 96 -18.79 4.58 13.54
C LYS A 96 -19.08 3.86 14.88
N ALA A 97 -20.14 3.07 14.93
CA ALA A 97 -20.54 2.30 16.10
C ALA A 97 -19.87 0.94 16.22
N MET A 98 -19.17 0.46 15.17
CA MET A 98 -18.52 -0.85 15.17
C MET A 98 -17.14 -0.81 15.81
N PRO A 99 -16.69 -1.90 16.46
CA PRO A 99 -15.28 -2.10 16.81
C PRO A 99 -14.38 -2.04 15.56
N MET A 100 -13.12 -1.61 15.72
CA MET A 100 -12.18 -1.40 14.61
C MET A 100 -12.09 -2.63 13.67
N ASN A 101 -11.94 -3.83 14.19
CA ASN A 101 -11.84 -5.03 13.35
C ASN A 101 -13.09 -5.23 12.48
N ALA A 102 -14.28 -4.99 13.02
CA ALA A 102 -15.53 -5.07 12.27
C ALA A 102 -15.63 -3.96 11.21
N GLN A 103 -15.12 -2.77 11.50
CA GLN A 103 -15.03 -1.68 10.52
C GLN A 103 -14.14 -2.08 9.33
N LEU A 104 -12.95 -2.60 9.58
CA LEU A 104 -12.01 -3.02 8.54
C LEU A 104 -12.61 -4.12 7.64
N GLN A 105 -13.30 -5.10 8.24
CA GLN A 105 -14.00 -6.15 7.51
C GLN A 105 -15.16 -5.61 6.66
N ALA A 106 -15.96 -4.69 7.21
CA ALA A 106 -17.07 -4.06 6.51
C ALA A 106 -16.58 -3.20 5.33
N ILE A 107 -15.50 -2.44 5.51
CA ILE A 107 -14.86 -1.64 4.47
C ILE A 107 -14.36 -2.55 3.34
N ALA A 108 -13.59 -3.59 3.66
CA ALA A 108 -13.04 -4.51 2.67
C ALA A 108 -14.14 -5.18 1.81
N LYS A 109 -15.25 -5.56 2.44
CA LYS A 109 -16.41 -6.14 1.75
C LYS A 109 -17.18 -5.11 0.94
N GLY A 110 -17.50 -3.96 1.56
CA GLY A 110 -18.35 -2.93 0.97
C GLY A 110 -17.72 -2.22 -0.24
N THR A 111 -16.40 -2.06 -0.24
CA THR A 111 -15.63 -1.52 -1.37
C THR A 111 -15.25 -2.58 -2.42
N GLY A 112 -15.49 -3.85 -2.15
CA GLY A 112 -15.16 -4.95 -3.05
C GLY A 112 -13.71 -5.41 -3.01
N MET A 113 -12.87 -4.89 -2.09
CA MET A 113 -11.47 -5.31 -1.98
C MET A 113 -11.32 -6.80 -1.69
N THR A 114 -12.24 -7.42 -0.94
CA THR A 114 -12.23 -8.87 -0.71
C THR A 114 -12.38 -9.67 -2.00
N ALA A 115 -13.29 -9.25 -2.88
CA ALA A 115 -13.48 -9.88 -4.19
C ALA A 115 -12.27 -9.69 -5.11
N ILE A 116 -11.64 -8.50 -5.05
CA ILE A 116 -10.40 -8.21 -5.78
C ILE A 116 -9.27 -9.13 -5.31
N MET A 117 -9.07 -9.25 -3.99
CA MET A 117 -8.02 -10.11 -3.43
C MET A 117 -8.27 -11.60 -3.68
N ALA A 118 -9.53 -12.02 -3.84
CA ALA A 118 -9.86 -13.38 -4.25
C ALA A 118 -9.26 -13.75 -5.63
N ARG A 119 -9.05 -12.76 -6.52
CA ARG A 119 -8.37 -12.96 -7.81
C ARG A 119 -6.90 -13.43 -7.63
N ARG A 120 -6.32 -13.20 -6.46
CA ARG A 120 -4.98 -13.67 -6.04
C ARG A 120 -5.00 -15.03 -5.34
N GLY A 121 -6.16 -15.69 -5.26
CA GLY A 121 -6.35 -17.00 -4.64
C GLY A 121 -6.57 -16.97 -3.13
N PHE A 122 -6.83 -15.82 -2.52
CA PHE A 122 -7.16 -15.73 -1.11
C PHE A 122 -8.62 -16.14 -0.86
N THR A 123 -8.84 -16.96 0.16
CA THR A 123 -10.19 -17.28 0.65
C THR A 123 -10.72 -16.14 1.54
N PRO A 124 -12.05 -16.00 1.70
CA PRO A 124 -12.64 -15.05 2.64
C PRO A 124 -12.12 -15.20 4.07
N ALA A 125 -11.90 -16.43 4.53
CA ALA A 125 -11.37 -16.70 5.87
C ALA A 125 -9.93 -16.17 6.04
N GLN A 126 -9.07 -16.35 5.03
CA GLN A 126 -7.70 -15.82 5.03
C GLN A 126 -7.70 -14.29 5.05
N LEU A 127 -8.52 -13.65 4.22
CA LEU A 127 -8.64 -12.20 4.19
C LEU A 127 -9.14 -11.62 5.51
N ASN A 128 -10.16 -12.25 6.10
CA ASN A 128 -10.65 -11.86 7.42
C ASN A 128 -9.55 -11.98 8.51
N ALA A 129 -8.79 -13.08 8.51
CA ALA A 129 -7.69 -13.26 9.45
C ALA A 129 -6.61 -12.17 9.28
N CYS A 130 -6.29 -11.77 8.04
CA CYS A 130 -5.35 -10.68 7.77
C CYS A 130 -5.85 -9.34 8.31
N LEU A 131 -7.14 -9.02 8.12
CA LEU A 131 -7.75 -7.76 8.55
C LEU A 131 -7.75 -7.58 10.07
N ILE A 132 -7.96 -8.68 10.83
CA ILE A 132 -8.03 -8.65 12.31
C ILE A 132 -6.71 -8.96 13.00
N SER A 133 -5.63 -9.16 12.24
CA SER A 133 -4.31 -9.48 12.79
C SER A 133 -3.71 -8.28 13.54
N ARG A 134 -3.72 -8.33 14.86
CA ARG A 134 -3.11 -7.30 15.70
C ARG A 134 -1.63 -7.05 15.40
N PRO A 135 -0.78 -8.09 15.22
CA PRO A 135 0.61 -7.85 14.84
C PRO A 135 0.76 -7.13 13.50
N ALA A 136 -0.09 -7.45 12.50
CA ALA A 136 -0.06 -6.76 11.22
C ALA A 136 -0.53 -5.29 11.33
N GLN A 137 -1.58 -5.04 12.10
CA GLN A 137 -2.07 -3.68 12.38
C GLN A 137 -0.99 -2.85 13.08
N GLN A 138 -0.32 -3.41 14.10
CA GLN A 138 0.76 -2.72 14.80
C GLN A 138 1.94 -2.44 13.87
N HIS A 139 2.36 -3.41 13.07
CA HIS A 139 3.45 -3.23 12.12
C HIS A 139 3.17 -2.10 11.11
N ILE A 140 1.94 -2.01 10.60
CA ILE A 140 1.53 -0.92 9.71
C ILE A 140 1.49 0.42 10.47
N ALA A 141 1.01 0.44 11.70
CA ALA A 141 1.01 1.64 12.53
C ALA A 141 2.42 2.15 12.80
N ASP A 142 3.38 1.26 13.05
CA ASP A 142 4.79 1.62 13.28
C ASP A 142 5.44 2.21 12.02
N MET A 143 5.20 1.61 10.85
CA MET A 143 5.66 2.18 9.57
C MET A 143 5.01 3.55 9.29
N THR A 144 3.74 3.70 9.59
CA THR A 144 3.01 4.96 9.43
C THR A 144 3.56 6.05 10.36
N LYS A 145 3.82 5.71 11.62
CA LYS A 145 4.46 6.61 12.57
C LYS A 145 5.86 7.01 12.11
N GLU A 146 6.66 6.06 11.65
CA GLU A 146 7.98 6.35 11.09
C GLU A 146 7.87 7.34 9.93
N ALA A 147 6.99 7.10 8.96
CA ALA A 147 6.81 7.95 7.80
C ALA A 147 6.48 9.40 8.18
N TRP A 148 5.40 9.60 8.93
CA TRP A 148 4.88 10.93 9.22
C TRP A 148 5.61 11.66 10.34
N GLN A 149 6.04 10.96 11.41
CA GLN A 149 6.60 11.58 12.60
C GLN A 149 8.14 11.60 12.59
N THR A 150 8.79 10.51 12.18
CA THR A 150 10.24 10.39 12.20
C THR A 150 10.87 10.93 10.92
N ARG A 151 10.40 10.46 9.76
CA ARG A 151 10.89 10.88 8.45
C ARG A 151 10.29 12.20 7.99
N LYS A 152 9.13 12.58 8.56
CA LYS A 152 8.41 13.82 8.24
C LYS A 152 8.18 13.97 6.74
N ILE A 153 7.76 12.87 6.08
CA ILE A 153 7.43 12.90 4.67
C ILE A 153 6.31 13.93 4.42
N ARG A 154 6.37 14.60 3.28
CA ARG A 154 5.39 15.65 2.93
C ARG A 154 4.18 15.12 2.19
N GLY A 155 4.24 13.88 1.72
CA GLY A 155 3.20 13.21 0.95
C GLY A 155 3.65 11.83 0.51
N THR A 156 2.80 11.18 -0.30
CA THR A 156 3.07 9.87 -0.89
C THR A 156 2.90 9.92 -2.41
N PRO A 157 3.67 9.15 -3.19
CA PRO A 157 4.80 8.38 -2.70
C PRO A 157 5.97 9.25 -2.27
N SER A 158 6.79 8.77 -1.34
CA SER A 158 8.08 9.35 -0.97
C SER A 158 9.14 8.27 -1.00
N PHE A 159 10.35 8.60 -1.46
CA PHE A 159 11.42 7.63 -1.65
C PHE A 159 12.65 7.96 -0.82
N LEU A 160 13.31 6.91 -0.33
CA LEU A 160 14.67 6.99 0.19
C LEU A 160 15.57 6.08 -0.64
N ILE A 161 16.76 6.56 -0.99
CA ILE A 161 17.86 5.75 -1.54
C ILE A 161 18.94 5.65 -0.47
N ASN A 162 19.21 4.46 0.02
CA ASN A 162 20.19 4.20 1.09
C ASN A 162 19.98 5.12 2.31
N GLY A 163 18.72 5.41 2.65
CA GLY A 163 18.34 6.27 3.77
C GLY A 163 18.27 7.77 3.48
N THR A 164 18.74 8.22 2.31
CA THR A 164 18.67 9.61 1.87
C THR A 164 17.39 9.87 1.08
N ALA A 165 16.68 10.96 1.42
CA ALA A 165 15.43 11.32 0.75
C ALA A 165 15.70 11.74 -0.71
N VAL A 166 14.86 11.23 -1.61
CA VAL A 166 14.80 11.63 -3.02
C VAL A 166 13.90 12.87 -3.13
N SER A 167 14.32 13.84 -3.92
CA SER A 167 13.49 15.00 -4.27
C SER A 167 12.52 14.59 -5.38
N GLY A 168 11.23 14.86 -5.17
CA GLY A 168 10.17 14.49 -6.10
C GLY A 168 9.50 13.16 -5.76
N SER A 169 8.45 12.84 -6.52
CA SER A 169 7.56 11.70 -6.23
C SER A 169 7.15 10.92 -7.49
N HIS A 170 7.69 11.28 -8.64
CA HIS A 170 7.41 10.65 -9.93
C HIS A 170 8.52 9.70 -10.34
N TRP A 171 8.23 8.85 -11.31
CA TRP A 171 9.23 7.90 -11.82
C TRP A 171 10.51 8.59 -12.33
N PRO A 172 10.45 9.67 -13.13
CA PRO A 172 11.68 10.34 -13.58
C PRO A 172 12.57 10.85 -12.45
N ASP A 173 11.97 11.28 -11.33
CA ASP A 173 12.73 11.75 -10.16
C ASP A 173 13.53 10.62 -9.53
N LEU A 174 12.87 9.46 -9.32
CA LEU A 174 13.54 8.29 -8.77
C LEU A 174 14.58 7.71 -9.73
N ASP A 175 14.26 7.62 -11.03
CA ASP A 175 15.16 7.10 -12.05
C ASP A 175 16.44 7.95 -12.13
N SER A 176 16.30 9.27 -12.17
CA SER A 176 17.44 10.20 -12.16
C SER A 176 18.31 10.04 -10.92
N ALA A 177 17.68 9.88 -9.74
CA ALA A 177 18.39 9.68 -8.48
C ALA A 177 19.10 8.32 -8.39
N LEU A 178 18.60 7.29 -9.09
CA LEU A 178 19.24 5.97 -9.17
C LEU A 178 20.45 5.95 -10.14
N GLN A 179 20.49 6.88 -11.08
CA GLN A 179 21.58 7.01 -12.06
C GLN A 179 22.71 7.92 -11.57
N ALA A 180 22.46 8.74 -10.55
CA ALA A 180 23.44 9.65 -9.97
C ALA A 180 24.43 8.91 -9.04
#